data_bdf566ad78ccd3d4ff7ea8a6e116517c
#
_entry.id   bdf566ad78ccd3d4ff7ea8a6e116517c
#
_cell.length_a   1.000
_cell.length_b   1.000
_cell.length_c   1.000
_cell.angle_alpha   90.00
_cell.angle_beta   90.00
_cell.angle_gamma   90.00
#
_symmetry.space_group_name_H-M   'P 1'
#
loop_
_entity.id
_entity.type
_entity.pdbx_description
1 polymer ?
#
loop_
_entity_poly.entity_id
_entity_poly.type
_entity_poly.pdbx_seq_one_letter_code
_entity_poly.pdbx_strand_id
1 'polypeptide(L)'
;LEVSREYGETDKINVRVSKSGSPQAYQVGTKQPSMAPAIAPLPQQERLDQNINDPVSHPGAVTSPMVGTIYMQAEPGAEPFISVGSSVSEGDTLLIVEAMKTMNQIPSPMSGTVKRIFVEDGAAVEFGSPLVVVE
;
A
#
# COMPACT_ATOMS: atom_id res chain seq x y z
N LEU A 1 -39.22 -3.10 35.05
CA LEU A 1 -37.95 -2.43 34.68
C LEU A 1 -37.83 -2.46 33.16
N GLU A 2 -38.33 -1.43 32.52
CA GLU A 2 -38.14 -1.21 31.07
C GLU A 2 -36.81 -0.53 30.84
N VAL A 3 -35.93 -1.18 30.13
CA VAL A 3 -34.71 -0.57 29.56
C VAL A 3 -35.01 -0.27 28.09
N SER A 4 -35.52 0.91 27.86
CA SER A 4 -35.61 1.47 26.50
C SER A 4 -34.19 1.85 26.04
N ARG A 5 -33.60 1.07 25.18
CA ARG A 5 -32.47 1.48 24.37
C ARG A 5 -33.00 2.17 23.12
N GLU A 6 -33.04 3.47 23.15
CA GLU A 6 -33.14 4.27 21.94
C GLU A 6 -31.80 4.22 21.22
N TYR A 7 -31.77 3.51 20.13
CA TYR A 7 -30.73 3.68 19.10
C TYR A 7 -31.13 4.89 18.29
N GLY A 8 -30.42 5.98 18.52
CA GLY A 8 -30.49 7.17 17.66
C GLY A 8 -29.91 6.88 16.28
N GLU A 9 -30.83 6.68 15.40
CA GLU A 9 -30.61 6.61 13.97
C GLU A 9 -30.46 8.05 13.44
N THR A 10 -29.30 8.41 12.98
CA THR A 10 -29.17 9.46 11.95
C THR A 10 -27.75 9.49 11.38
N ASP A 11 -27.45 8.57 10.51
CA ASP A 11 -26.45 8.81 9.48
C ASP A 11 -27.16 9.01 8.16
N LYS A 12 -27.60 10.24 7.92
CA LYS A 12 -28.03 10.70 6.62
C LYS A 12 -26.83 11.22 5.85
N ILE A 13 -26.21 10.36 5.07
CA ILE A 13 -25.27 10.79 4.04
C ILE A 13 -26.06 11.48 2.95
N ASN A 14 -26.07 12.81 2.96
CA ASN A 14 -26.62 13.63 1.90
C ASN A 14 -25.56 13.81 0.81
N VAL A 15 -25.56 12.95 -0.18
CA VAL A 15 -24.82 13.17 -1.41
C VAL A 15 -25.66 14.08 -2.33
N ARG A 16 -25.36 15.36 -2.36
CA ARG A 16 -25.91 16.31 -3.33
C ARG A 16 -25.05 16.29 -4.59
N VAL A 17 -25.52 15.58 -5.61
CA VAL A 17 -25.01 15.74 -6.96
C VAL A 17 -25.73 16.90 -7.61
N SER A 18 -25.10 18.06 -7.70
CA SER A 18 -25.60 19.20 -8.45
C SER A 18 -25.14 19.10 -9.89
N LYS A 19 -26.03 18.67 -10.75
CA LYS A 19 -25.86 18.76 -12.19
C LYS A 19 -26.46 20.09 -12.64
N SER A 20 -25.62 21.12 -12.73
CA SER A 20 -25.99 22.39 -13.36
C SER A 20 -25.52 22.36 -14.81
N GLY A 21 -26.40 22.02 -15.68
CA GLY A 21 -26.27 22.27 -17.10
C GLY A 21 -26.93 23.60 -17.42
N SER A 22 -26.18 24.51 -17.97
CA SER A 22 -26.73 25.67 -18.67
C SER A 22 -26.16 25.67 -20.06
N PRO A 23 -27.01 25.70 -21.10
CA PRO A 23 -26.54 25.88 -22.45
C PRO A 23 -26.38 27.36 -22.76
N GLN A 24 -25.21 27.78 -23.15
CA GLN A 24 -25.06 29.05 -23.85
C GLN A 24 -24.66 28.85 -25.28
N ALA A 25 -25.43 29.57 -26.08
CA ALA A 25 -25.46 29.60 -27.52
C ALA A 25 -24.14 29.99 -28.17
N TYR A 26 -23.95 29.39 -29.31
CA TYR A 26 -22.90 29.61 -30.28
C TYR A 26 -23.03 30.96 -30.95
N GLN A 27 -21.91 31.62 -31.12
CA GLN A 27 -21.79 32.62 -32.18
C GLN A 27 -20.82 32.12 -33.24
N VAL A 28 -21.38 31.99 -34.39
CA VAL A 28 -20.69 31.73 -35.64
C VAL A 28 -19.86 32.95 -36.00
N GLY A 29 -18.57 32.75 -36.19
CA GLY A 29 -17.65 33.73 -36.73
C GLY A 29 -16.62 33.05 -37.60
N THR A 30 -16.90 33.07 -38.90
CA THR A 30 -16.03 32.66 -39.99
C THR A 30 -14.74 33.48 -40.01
N LYS A 31 -13.60 32.81 -40.08
CA LYS A 31 -12.49 33.06 -41.01
C LYS A 31 -11.28 32.19 -40.70
N GLN A 32 -10.98 31.29 -41.60
CA GLN A 32 -9.66 30.75 -41.83
C GLN A 32 -8.75 31.82 -42.45
N PRO A 33 -7.40 31.75 -42.32
CA PRO A 33 -6.63 30.66 -42.87
C PRO A 33 -5.39 30.23 -42.03
N SER A 34 -5.04 28.97 -42.20
CA SER A 34 -3.72 28.42 -42.42
C SER A 34 -2.55 29.00 -41.64
N MET A 35 -2.04 28.22 -40.77
CA MET A 35 -0.63 27.83 -40.66
C MET A 35 -0.47 26.80 -39.57
N ALA A 36 -0.09 25.60 -39.92
CA ALA A 36 0.36 24.58 -38.99
C ALA A 36 1.65 25.06 -38.30
N PRO A 37 1.72 25.05 -37.00
CA PRO A 37 2.99 24.94 -36.34
C PRO A 37 3.23 23.45 -36.03
N ALA A 38 4.43 23.05 -36.38
CA ALA A 38 5.03 21.79 -36.08
C ALA A 38 4.64 21.29 -34.67
N ILE A 39 4.16 20.08 -34.60
CA ILE A 39 4.04 19.31 -33.38
C ILE A 39 5.46 19.09 -32.89
N ALA A 40 5.92 19.94 -31.99
CA ALA A 40 7.07 19.61 -31.18
C ALA A 40 6.67 18.35 -30.36
N PRO A 41 7.46 17.29 -30.36
CA PRO A 41 7.21 16.19 -29.47
C PRO A 41 7.32 16.75 -28.06
N LEU A 42 6.21 16.73 -27.34
CA LEU A 42 6.22 16.88 -25.90
C LEU A 42 7.26 15.90 -25.36
N PRO A 43 8.20 16.35 -24.54
CA PRO A 43 9.06 15.41 -23.87
C PRO A 43 8.14 14.45 -23.11
N GLN A 44 8.20 13.19 -23.49
CA GLN A 44 7.75 12.11 -22.66
C GLN A 44 8.58 12.21 -21.39
N GLN A 45 8.08 12.99 -20.44
CA GLN A 45 8.59 12.90 -19.09
C GLN A 45 8.39 11.46 -18.67
N GLU A 46 9.51 10.83 -18.61
CA GLU A 46 9.76 9.52 -18.07
C GLU A 46 8.92 9.35 -16.80
N ARG A 47 7.88 8.53 -16.91
CA ARG A 47 7.14 8.01 -15.76
C ARG A 47 7.99 6.94 -15.08
N LEU A 48 9.25 7.23 -14.83
CA LEU A 48 10.18 6.28 -14.26
C LEU A 48 10.40 6.46 -12.76
N ASP A 49 9.80 7.49 -12.14
CA ASP A 49 10.12 7.81 -10.74
C ASP A 49 8.95 7.73 -9.75
N GLN A 50 7.82 7.15 -10.13
CA GLN A 50 6.71 7.03 -9.17
C GLN A 50 6.62 5.68 -8.46
N ASN A 51 7.52 4.76 -8.74
CA ASN A 51 7.47 3.42 -8.16
C ASN A 51 8.49 3.19 -7.03
N ILE A 52 9.30 4.18 -6.71
CA ILE A 52 10.34 4.06 -5.67
C ILE A 52 9.73 4.12 -4.25
N ASN A 53 8.48 4.58 -4.13
CA ASN A 53 7.79 4.67 -2.84
C ASN A 53 6.81 3.55 -2.58
N ASP A 54 6.63 2.61 -3.50
CA ASP A 54 5.81 1.44 -3.25
C ASP A 54 6.68 0.36 -2.58
N PRO A 55 6.46 0.07 -1.30
CA PRO A 55 7.26 -0.90 -0.57
C PRO A 55 7.19 -2.30 -1.18
N VAL A 56 6.16 -2.61 -1.93
CA VAL A 56 5.98 -3.92 -2.60
C VAL A 56 6.84 -4.04 -3.87
N SER A 57 7.13 -2.92 -4.52
CA SER A 57 7.90 -2.88 -5.77
C SER A 57 9.42 -2.89 -5.56
N HIS A 58 9.87 -2.83 -4.32
CA HIS A 58 11.31 -2.87 -4.01
C HIS A 58 11.88 -4.26 -4.26
N PRO A 59 13.03 -4.41 -4.94
CA PRO A 59 13.61 -5.72 -5.26
C PRO A 59 13.94 -6.58 -4.03
N GLY A 60 14.16 -5.96 -2.87
CA GLY A 60 14.36 -6.64 -1.59
C GLY A 60 13.11 -6.69 -0.70
N ALA A 61 11.93 -6.40 -1.25
CA ALA A 61 10.70 -6.45 -0.48
C ALA A 61 10.27 -7.89 -0.20
N VAL A 62 10.05 -8.19 1.06
CA VAL A 62 9.46 -9.45 1.52
C VAL A 62 7.99 -9.19 1.81
N THR A 63 7.10 -9.94 1.17
CA THR A 63 5.66 -9.82 1.32
C THR A 63 5.06 -11.03 2.01
N SER A 64 3.88 -10.85 2.61
CA SER A 64 3.18 -11.96 3.25
C SER A 64 2.62 -12.94 2.22
N PRO A 65 2.90 -14.24 2.36
CA PRO A 65 2.35 -15.28 1.50
C PRO A 65 0.93 -15.69 1.88
N MET A 66 0.39 -15.16 2.98
CA MET A 66 -0.92 -15.55 3.50
C MET A 66 -1.52 -14.46 4.38
N VAL A 67 -2.80 -14.60 4.67
CA VAL A 67 -3.50 -13.79 5.68
C VAL A 67 -3.21 -14.36 7.06
N GLY A 68 -2.88 -13.51 8.01
CA GLY A 68 -2.61 -13.95 9.38
C GLY A 68 -2.16 -12.83 10.30
N THR A 69 -1.64 -13.22 11.45
CA THR A 69 -1.08 -12.31 12.46
C THR A 69 0.44 -12.44 12.48
N ILE A 70 1.12 -11.31 12.52
CA ILE A 70 2.59 -11.25 12.56
C ILE A 70 3.09 -11.42 13.99
N TYR A 71 4.15 -12.21 14.12
CA TYR A 71 4.97 -12.26 15.34
C TYR A 71 6.42 -11.98 14.96
N MET A 72 6.99 -10.96 15.59
CA MET A 72 8.38 -10.56 15.37
C MET A 72 9.36 -11.38 16.20
N GLN A 73 8.87 -12.17 17.13
CA GLN A 73 9.63 -12.93 18.13
C GLN A 73 9.06 -14.34 18.26
N ALA A 74 9.87 -15.29 18.71
CA ALA A 74 9.45 -16.68 18.87
C ALA A 74 8.44 -16.87 20.02
N GLU A 75 8.57 -16.06 21.07
CA GLU A 75 7.74 -16.11 22.27
C GLU A 75 7.52 -14.69 22.79
N PRO A 76 6.39 -14.43 23.47
CA PRO A 76 6.13 -13.13 24.08
C PRO A 76 7.23 -12.74 25.07
N GLY A 77 7.90 -11.62 24.79
CA GLY A 77 9.00 -11.11 25.63
C GLY A 77 10.40 -11.62 25.24
N ALA A 78 10.51 -12.42 24.19
CA ALA A 78 11.79 -12.79 23.58
C ALA A 78 12.36 -11.63 22.73
N GLU A 79 13.61 -11.76 22.33
CA GLU A 79 14.19 -10.82 21.37
C GLU A 79 13.57 -11.00 19.98
N PRO A 80 13.32 -9.91 19.23
CA PRO A 80 12.83 -10.01 17.88
C PRO A 80 13.89 -10.65 16.96
N PHE A 81 13.43 -11.42 16.00
CA PHE A 81 14.32 -12.06 15.01
C PHE A 81 15.15 -11.06 14.23
N ILE A 82 14.57 -9.89 13.94
CA ILE A 82 15.21 -8.83 13.18
C ILE A 82 14.88 -7.45 13.75
N SER A 83 15.79 -6.53 13.51
CA SER A 83 15.60 -5.10 13.76
C SER A 83 16.08 -4.31 12.54
N VAL A 84 15.66 -3.06 12.42
CA VAL A 84 16.16 -2.18 11.37
C VAL A 84 17.69 -2.01 11.55
N GLY A 85 18.43 -2.34 10.49
CA GLY A 85 19.90 -2.36 10.50
C GLY A 85 20.52 -3.73 10.80
N SER A 86 19.74 -4.75 11.11
CA SER A 86 20.24 -6.12 11.28
C SER A 86 20.72 -6.70 9.97
N SER A 87 21.83 -7.43 9.98
CA SER A 87 22.28 -8.25 8.86
C SER A 87 21.56 -9.59 8.91
N VAL A 88 21.06 -10.03 7.77
CA VAL A 88 20.39 -11.31 7.61
C VAL A 88 21.01 -12.06 6.44
N SER A 89 20.97 -13.38 6.51
CA SER A 89 21.38 -14.26 5.43
C SER A 89 20.17 -14.82 4.71
N GLU A 90 20.34 -15.25 3.47
CA GLU A 90 19.30 -15.98 2.76
C GLU A 90 18.87 -17.21 3.56
N GLY A 91 17.57 -17.33 3.80
CA GLY A 91 16.98 -18.40 4.61
C GLY A 91 16.80 -18.08 6.10
N ASP A 92 17.36 -16.98 6.59
CA ASP A 92 17.15 -16.57 7.98
C ASP A 92 15.68 -16.19 8.21
N THR A 93 15.12 -16.59 9.37
CA THR A 93 13.75 -16.26 9.73
C THR A 93 13.66 -14.77 10.06
N LEU A 94 12.87 -14.04 9.28
CA LEU A 94 12.62 -12.61 9.49
C LEU A 94 11.51 -12.39 10.53
N LEU A 95 10.44 -13.14 10.41
CA LEU A 95 9.28 -13.07 11.28
C LEU A 95 8.41 -14.32 11.10
N ILE A 96 7.35 -14.42 11.91
CA ILE A 96 6.39 -15.52 11.85
C ILE A 96 5.02 -14.97 11.51
N VAL A 97 4.28 -15.66 10.64
CA VAL A 97 2.87 -15.40 10.36
C VAL A 97 2.04 -16.56 10.93
N GLU A 98 1.16 -16.26 11.86
CA GLU A 98 0.18 -17.22 12.34
C GLU A 98 -1.09 -17.15 11.49
N ALA A 99 -1.42 -18.24 10.86
CA ALA A 99 -2.66 -18.42 10.12
C ALA A 99 -3.31 -19.74 10.50
N MET A 100 -4.59 -19.71 10.84
CA MET A 100 -5.36 -20.92 11.21
C MET A 100 -4.66 -21.80 12.27
N LYS A 101 -4.09 -21.18 13.30
CA LYS A 101 -3.34 -21.84 14.38
C LYS A 101 -2.05 -22.54 13.91
N THR A 102 -1.54 -22.17 12.76
CA THR A 102 -0.27 -22.66 12.21
C THR A 102 0.71 -21.50 12.16
N MET A 103 1.89 -21.69 12.74
CA MET A 103 3.00 -20.75 12.71
C MET A 103 3.83 -20.98 11.46
N ASN A 104 3.87 -20.01 10.56
CA ASN A 104 4.68 -20.06 9.34
C ASN A 104 5.83 -19.08 9.45
N GLN A 105 7.04 -19.58 9.40
CA GLN A 105 8.25 -18.76 9.38
C GLN A 105 8.41 -18.14 7.98
N ILE A 106 8.69 -16.87 7.93
CA ILE A 106 8.98 -16.14 6.69
C ILE A 106 10.49 -15.96 6.59
N PRO A 107 11.15 -16.68 5.68
CA PRO A 107 12.58 -16.59 5.51
C PRO A 107 12.97 -15.37 4.66
N SER A 108 14.21 -14.92 4.83
CA SER A 108 14.80 -13.91 3.96
C SER A 108 15.08 -14.52 2.58
N PRO A 109 14.66 -13.88 1.48
CA PRO A 109 14.93 -14.33 0.12
C PRO A 109 16.37 -14.07 -0.32
N MET A 110 17.09 -13.25 0.40
CA MET A 110 18.46 -12.85 0.08
C MET A 110 19.25 -12.49 1.35
N SER A 111 20.57 -12.51 1.23
CA SER A 111 21.44 -11.98 2.25
C SER A 111 21.56 -10.46 2.11
N GLY A 112 21.48 -9.75 3.20
CA GLY A 112 21.55 -8.30 3.19
C GLY A 112 21.33 -7.68 4.55
N THR A 113 20.92 -6.42 4.54
CA THR A 113 20.61 -5.65 5.76
C THR A 113 19.15 -5.25 5.75
N VAL A 114 18.47 -5.42 6.87
CA VAL A 114 17.08 -4.96 7.05
C VAL A 114 17.03 -3.44 7.01
N LYS A 115 16.46 -2.89 5.96
CA LYS A 115 16.34 -1.44 5.77
C LYS A 115 15.07 -0.87 6.39
N ARG A 116 13.98 -1.59 6.26
CA ARG A 116 12.69 -1.15 6.77
C ARG A 116 11.82 -2.33 7.16
N ILE A 117 11.06 -2.15 8.22
CA ILE A 117 10.02 -3.05 8.70
C ILE A 117 8.70 -2.29 8.63
N PHE A 118 7.68 -2.87 7.99
CA PHE A 118 6.37 -2.25 7.76
C PHE A 118 5.29 -2.75 8.72
N VAL A 119 5.60 -3.77 9.49
CA VAL A 119 4.66 -4.44 10.39
C VAL A 119 5.15 -4.41 11.81
N GLU A 120 4.23 -4.55 12.74
CA GLU A 120 4.51 -4.63 14.18
C GLU A 120 4.12 -6.01 14.71
N ASP A 121 4.64 -6.36 15.87
CA ASP A 121 4.27 -7.60 16.58
C ASP A 121 2.77 -7.59 16.90
N GLY A 122 2.08 -8.67 16.55
CA GLY A 122 0.64 -8.78 16.69
C GLY A 122 -0.20 -8.11 15.61
N ALA A 123 0.41 -7.51 14.58
CA ALA A 123 -0.30 -6.91 13.47
C ALA A 123 -0.95 -7.96 12.57
N ALA A 124 -2.15 -7.66 12.08
CA ALA A 124 -2.80 -8.47 11.06
C ALA A 124 -2.31 -8.06 9.66
N VAL A 125 -2.03 -9.06 8.83
CA VAL A 125 -1.58 -8.87 7.45
C VAL A 125 -2.42 -9.67 6.47
N GLU A 126 -2.44 -9.20 5.23
CA GLU A 126 -3.08 -9.85 4.12
C GLU A 126 -2.05 -10.41 3.14
N PHE A 127 -2.50 -11.27 2.24
CA PHE A 127 -1.66 -11.75 1.15
C PHE A 127 -1.07 -10.59 0.34
N GLY A 128 0.24 -10.59 0.17
CA GLY A 128 0.94 -9.54 -0.56
C GLY A 128 1.25 -8.27 0.24
N SER A 129 0.84 -8.18 1.52
CA SER A 129 1.23 -7.06 2.38
C SER A 129 2.73 -6.97 2.54
N PRO A 130 3.35 -5.79 2.39
CA PRO A 130 4.77 -5.61 2.59
C PRO A 130 5.12 -5.83 4.07
N LEU A 131 6.11 -6.64 4.33
CA LEU A 131 6.58 -6.97 5.67
C LEU A 131 7.89 -6.27 6.00
N VAL A 132 8.90 -6.52 5.19
CA VAL A 132 10.27 -6.08 5.41
C VAL A 132 10.94 -5.76 4.08
N VAL A 133 11.89 -4.83 4.07
CA VAL A 133 12.82 -4.62 2.95
C VAL A 133 14.21 -4.97 3.40
N VAL A 134 14.85 -5.88 2.65
CA VAL A 134 16.25 -6.32 2.82
C VAL A 134 17.06 -5.83 1.62
N GLU A 135 18.21 -5.23 1.86
CA GLU A 135 19.17 -4.77 0.85
C GLU A 135 20.58 -5.24 1.15
#